data_141a10d162d0349c7603c27dee65adde
#
_entry.id   141a10d162d0349c7603c27dee65adde
#
_cell.length_a   1.000
_cell.length_b   1.000
_cell.length_c   1.000
_cell.angle_alpha   90.00
_cell.angle_beta   90.00
_cell.angle_gamma   90.00
#
_symmetry.space_group_name_H-M   'P 1'
#
loop_
_entity.id
_entity.type
_entity.pdbx_description
1 polymer ?
#
loop_
_entity_poly.entity_id
_entity_poly.type
_entity_poly.pdbx_seq_one_letter_code
_entity_poly.pdbx_strand_id
1 'polypeptide(L)'
;MAKNTDKAQLALGDHAARQLANATKTAPQLSTITPRWLTHLLQWIPVEAGIYRLNRVNNTDDIQVACTQRDEATLPQTFVDYDPEPREYFLNGVSTVLDVHTRVADLYSSPHDQIKEQLRLTIETIKERQESELINNPEYGLLASVTDDQRISTLNGPPTPDDLDDLLRKVWKEPGFFLAHPDAIAAFGRECTRRGVPPPTVSLFGSQFITWRGIPLIPSNKIPVEDGKTKILLLRVGEKRQGIVGLFQPGLAGEQSPGLSVRFMGINRNAIASYLISLYCSLAVLTDDALAVLDDVEVNHFLHSVVVRPISPFRKVSIRNILSIFQICQTTLNAEL
;
A
#
# COMPACT_ATOMS: atom_id res chain seq x y z
N MET A 1 -47.78 -4.73 8.76
CA MET A 1 -47.39 -5.48 7.55
C MET A 1 -46.17 -4.76 6.94
N ALA A 2 -44.98 -5.17 7.33
CA ALA A 2 -43.75 -4.65 6.78
C ALA A 2 -43.51 -5.35 5.40
N LYS A 3 -43.46 -4.57 4.34
CA LYS A 3 -43.06 -5.06 3.01
C LYS A 3 -41.61 -5.41 3.07
N ASN A 4 -41.35 -6.70 3.07
CA ASN A 4 -40.02 -7.26 2.88
C ASN A 4 -39.55 -6.91 1.48
N THR A 5 -38.67 -5.89 1.35
CA THR A 5 -38.01 -5.45 0.13
C THR A 5 -36.63 -6.09 0.03
N ASP A 6 -36.51 -7.35 0.37
CA ASP A 6 -35.36 -8.18 0.02
C ASP A 6 -35.48 -8.65 -1.45
N LYS A 7 -35.47 -7.71 -2.36
CA LYS A 7 -35.09 -8.01 -3.74
C LYS A 7 -33.57 -8.05 -3.76
N ALA A 8 -33.02 -9.25 -3.55
CA ALA A 8 -31.68 -9.55 -4.01
C ALA A 8 -31.56 -8.99 -5.43
N GLN A 9 -30.73 -7.98 -5.62
CA GLN A 9 -30.53 -7.36 -6.93
C GLN A 9 -29.68 -8.34 -7.73
N LEU A 10 -30.37 -9.19 -8.49
CA LEU A 10 -29.77 -10.24 -9.29
C LEU A 10 -28.95 -9.63 -10.40
N ALA A 11 -27.79 -10.20 -10.66
CA ALA A 11 -26.59 -9.67 -11.28
C ALA A 11 -26.79 -8.82 -12.54
N LEU A 12 -27.47 -9.23 -13.55
CA LEU A 12 -27.63 -8.44 -14.79
C LEU A 12 -29.11 -8.38 -15.19
N GLY A 13 -29.73 -7.24 -15.02
CA GLY A 13 -31.11 -7.00 -15.49
C GLY A 13 -31.19 -6.86 -17.01
N ASP A 14 -32.37 -7.12 -17.59
CA ASP A 14 -32.68 -7.07 -19.01
C ASP A 14 -32.17 -5.79 -19.72
N HIS A 15 -32.38 -4.65 -19.09
CA HIS A 15 -31.99 -3.36 -19.66
C HIS A 15 -30.47 -3.21 -19.78
N ALA A 16 -29.74 -3.59 -18.73
CA ALA A 16 -28.29 -3.55 -18.73
C ALA A 16 -27.68 -4.55 -19.74
N ALA A 17 -28.27 -5.75 -19.84
CA ALA A 17 -27.86 -6.74 -20.82
C ALA A 17 -28.05 -6.27 -22.26
N ARG A 18 -29.18 -5.64 -22.56
CA ARG A 18 -29.46 -5.04 -23.90
C ARG A 18 -28.47 -3.93 -24.24
N GLN A 19 -28.17 -3.04 -23.29
CA GLN A 19 -27.20 -1.98 -23.50
C GLN A 19 -25.81 -2.55 -23.77
N LEU A 20 -25.39 -3.56 -23.01
CA LEU A 20 -24.10 -4.19 -23.20
C LEU A 20 -24.01 -4.86 -24.59
N ALA A 21 -25.04 -5.60 -25.01
CA ALA A 21 -25.06 -6.27 -26.31
C ALA A 21 -25.07 -5.29 -27.50
N ASN A 22 -25.76 -4.14 -27.37
CA ASN A 22 -25.99 -3.24 -28.49
C ASN A 22 -24.99 -2.09 -28.59
N ALA A 23 -24.39 -1.67 -27.45
CA ALA A 23 -23.66 -0.40 -27.41
C ALA A 23 -22.13 -0.53 -27.42
N THR A 24 -21.55 -1.66 -27.07
CA THR A 24 -20.11 -1.74 -26.82
C THR A 24 -19.41 -2.84 -27.58
N LYS A 25 -18.31 -2.46 -28.22
CA LYS A 25 -17.30 -3.38 -28.77
C LYS A 25 -16.20 -3.73 -27.77
N THR A 26 -16.27 -3.21 -26.57
CA THR A 26 -15.27 -3.41 -25.49
C THR A 26 -15.93 -4.00 -24.27
N ALA A 27 -15.21 -4.89 -23.57
CA ALA A 27 -15.68 -5.48 -22.33
C ALA A 27 -15.96 -4.40 -21.26
N PRO A 28 -16.98 -4.59 -20.41
CA PRO A 28 -17.27 -3.67 -19.31
C PRO A 28 -16.06 -3.47 -18.39
N GLN A 29 -15.85 -2.22 -17.93
CA GLN A 29 -14.77 -1.87 -17.03
C GLN A 29 -15.32 -1.47 -15.67
N LEU A 30 -14.58 -1.84 -14.59
CA LEU A 30 -14.79 -1.33 -13.25
C LEU A 30 -13.85 -0.16 -13.01
N SER A 31 -14.41 0.99 -12.61
CA SER A 31 -13.61 2.16 -12.23
C SER A 31 -12.81 1.97 -10.95
N THR A 32 -13.17 0.95 -10.15
CA THR A 32 -12.56 0.63 -8.86
C THR A 32 -11.33 -0.26 -8.95
N ILE A 33 -11.00 -0.77 -10.15
CA ILE A 33 -9.80 -1.60 -10.34
C ILE A 33 -8.55 -0.74 -10.15
N THR A 34 -7.67 -1.20 -9.25
CA THR A 34 -6.38 -0.58 -8.96
C THR A 34 -5.22 -1.49 -9.40
N PRO A 35 -3.98 -0.98 -9.47
CA PRO A 35 -2.83 -1.81 -9.82
C PRO A 35 -2.50 -2.92 -8.81
N ARG A 36 -3.02 -2.86 -7.58
CA ARG A 36 -2.81 -3.86 -6.51
C ARG A 36 -1.33 -4.20 -6.32
N TRP A 37 -0.51 -3.19 -6.15
CA TRP A 37 0.94 -3.31 -6.09
C TRP A 37 1.41 -4.22 -4.96
N LEU A 38 0.76 -4.20 -3.79
CA LEU A 38 1.14 -5.05 -2.66
C LEU A 38 1.06 -6.52 -3.05
N THR A 39 -0.05 -6.96 -3.66
CA THR A 39 -0.23 -8.36 -4.07
C THR A 39 0.76 -8.79 -5.15
N HIS A 40 1.23 -7.87 -6.00
CA HIS A 40 2.23 -8.15 -7.02
C HIS A 40 3.67 -8.19 -6.49
N LEU A 41 3.96 -7.42 -5.42
CA LEU A 41 5.31 -7.29 -4.87
C LEU A 41 5.61 -8.32 -3.78
N LEU A 42 4.58 -8.90 -3.15
CA LEU A 42 4.75 -9.95 -2.16
C LEU A 42 5.22 -11.27 -2.80
N GLN A 43 6.13 -11.95 -2.13
CA GLN A 43 6.41 -13.35 -2.40
C GLN A 43 5.29 -14.21 -1.81
N TRP A 44 4.64 -15.02 -2.64
CA TRP A 44 3.55 -15.90 -2.20
C TRP A 44 4.07 -17.31 -1.91
N ILE A 45 3.69 -17.85 -0.74
CA ILE A 45 4.04 -19.19 -0.28
C ILE A 45 2.77 -20.04 -0.22
N PRO A 46 2.77 -21.24 -0.84
CA PRO A 46 1.66 -22.17 -0.70
C PRO A 46 1.63 -22.75 0.72
N VAL A 47 0.44 -22.80 1.31
CA VAL A 47 0.21 -23.34 2.65
C VAL A 47 -0.79 -24.47 2.56
N GLU A 48 -0.35 -25.68 2.81
CA GLU A 48 -1.22 -26.84 2.93
C GLU A 48 -1.88 -26.86 4.32
N ALA A 49 -3.09 -27.36 4.41
CA ALA A 49 -3.86 -27.46 5.66
C ALA A 49 -4.20 -26.12 6.35
N GLY A 50 -4.08 -24.98 5.68
CA GLY A 50 -4.60 -23.68 6.13
C GLY A 50 -3.85 -22.99 7.26
N ILE A 51 -2.74 -23.55 7.74
CA ILE A 51 -1.94 -22.97 8.83
C ILE A 51 -0.46 -22.93 8.45
N TYR A 52 0.15 -21.76 8.54
CA TYR A 52 1.60 -21.58 8.41
C TYR A 52 2.21 -21.40 9.79
N ARG A 53 3.18 -22.26 10.15
CA ARG A 53 3.86 -22.23 11.45
C ARG A 53 5.27 -21.70 11.31
N LEU A 54 5.60 -20.68 12.08
CA LEU A 54 6.92 -20.06 12.12
C LEU A 54 7.61 -20.43 13.44
N ASN A 55 8.67 -21.25 13.33
CA ASN A 55 9.55 -21.52 14.46
C ASN A 55 10.46 -20.33 14.72
N ARG A 56 10.58 -19.91 15.96
CA ARG A 56 11.50 -18.85 16.40
C ARG A 56 12.62 -19.44 17.24
N VAL A 57 13.78 -18.82 17.17
CA VAL A 57 14.89 -19.08 18.10
C VAL A 57 14.72 -18.13 19.30
N ASN A 58 14.73 -18.67 20.51
CA ASN A 58 14.48 -17.91 21.73
C ASN A 58 15.57 -16.87 22.00
N ASN A 59 16.83 -17.28 21.89
CA ASN A 59 17.94 -16.39 22.19
C ASN A 59 19.14 -16.72 21.33
N THR A 60 19.52 -15.80 20.43
CA THR A 60 20.72 -15.94 19.61
C THR A 60 21.99 -15.52 20.34
N ASP A 61 21.87 -14.76 21.44
CA ASP A 61 23.01 -14.27 22.22
C ASP A 61 23.67 -15.40 23.05
N ASP A 62 22.93 -16.47 23.28
CA ASP A 62 23.45 -17.68 23.96
C ASP A 62 24.29 -18.57 23.05
N ILE A 63 24.32 -18.29 21.76
CA ILE A 63 25.15 -19.03 20.82
C ILE A 63 26.60 -18.54 20.92
N GLN A 64 27.40 -19.33 21.65
CA GLN A 64 28.80 -19.00 21.85
C GLN A 64 29.66 -19.42 20.65
N VAL A 65 30.44 -18.50 20.13
CA VAL A 65 31.33 -18.70 18.98
C VAL A 65 32.76 -18.37 19.38
N ALA A 66 33.69 -19.29 19.18
CA ALA A 66 35.11 -19.03 19.39
C ALA A 66 35.75 -18.43 18.13
N CYS A 67 36.55 -17.38 18.29
CA CYS A 67 37.45 -16.92 17.24
C CYS A 67 38.61 -17.87 17.09
N THR A 68 39.23 -17.93 15.87
CA THR A 68 40.43 -18.74 15.60
C THR A 68 41.53 -18.33 16.58
N GLN A 69 42.01 -19.32 17.37
CA GLN A 69 43.07 -19.15 18.31
C GLN A 69 44.33 -19.92 17.83
N ARG A 70 45.49 -19.43 18.22
CA ARG A 70 46.77 -20.06 17.86
C ARG A 70 47.03 -21.32 18.69
N ASP A 71 46.41 -21.43 19.85
CA ASP A 71 46.58 -22.55 20.79
C ASP A 71 45.35 -23.48 20.71
N GLU A 72 45.55 -24.76 21.02
CA GLU A 72 44.46 -25.74 21.12
C GLU A 72 43.55 -25.45 22.32
N ALA A 73 42.63 -24.53 22.12
CA ALA A 73 41.63 -24.20 23.13
C ALA A 73 40.41 -25.11 23.05
N THR A 74 39.81 -25.40 24.16
CA THR A 74 38.53 -26.11 24.17
C THR A 74 37.45 -25.21 23.55
N LEU A 75 36.80 -25.70 22.49
CA LEU A 75 35.72 -24.98 21.80
C LEU A 75 34.49 -24.87 22.73
N PRO A 76 33.77 -23.76 22.68
CA PRO A 76 32.53 -23.61 23.45
C PRO A 76 31.48 -24.61 22.97
N GLN A 77 30.77 -25.20 23.89
CA GLN A 77 29.59 -26.02 23.58
C GLN A 77 28.37 -25.09 23.55
N THR A 78 27.65 -25.10 22.47
CA THR A 78 26.43 -24.32 22.30
C THR A 78 25.35 -25.13 21.63
N PHE A 79 24.10 -24.79 21.84
CA PHE A 79 22.95 -25.33 21.12
C PHE A 79 21.94 -24.21 20.87
N VAL A 80 21.11 -24.41 19.87
CA VAL A 80 20.05 -23.45 19.53
C VAL A 80 18.76 -23.90 20.19
N ASP A 81 18.20 -23.04 21.01
CA ASP A 81 16.91 -23.26 21.65
C ASP A 81 15.78 -22.63 20.85
N TYR A 82 14.75 -23.43 20.58
CA TYR A 82 13.56 -22.99 19.83
C TYR A 82 12.45 -22.62 20.80
N ASP A 83 11.66 -21.63 20.39
CA ASP A 83 10.42 -21.27 21.10
C ASP A 83 9.49 -22.49 21.11
N PRO A 84 9.02 -22.96 22.28
CA PRO A 84 8.09 -24.08 22.37
C PRO A 84 6.72 -23.76 21.76
N GLU A 85 6.38 -22.47 21.63
CA GLU A 85 5.12 -22.01 21.06
C GLU A 85 5.37 -21.30 19.71
N PRO A 86 5.40 -22.04 18.57
CA PRO A 86 5.61 -21.44 17.27
C PRO A 86 4.45 -20.48 16.94
N ARG A 87 4.77 -19.35 16.31
CA ARG A 87 3.76 -18.41 15.85
C ARG A 87 2.98 -19.01 14.70
N GLU A 88 1.66 -19.01 14.80
CA GLU A 88 0.75 -19.56 13.79
C GLU A 88 0.05 -18.45 13.02
N TYR A 89 -0.03 -18.62 11.69
CA TYR A 89 -0.76 -17.75 10.78
C TYR A 89 -1.82 -18.58 10.06
N PHE A 90 -3.08 -18.20 10.23
CA PHE A 90 -4.23 -18.86 9.61
C PHE A 90 -4.55 -18.24 8.26
N LEU A 91 -4.97 -19.07 7.30
CA LEU A 91 -5.52 -18.58 6.05
C LEU A 91 -6.97 -18.12 6.27
N ASN A 92 -7.30 -16.97 5.71
CA ASN A 92 -8.62 -16.40 5.73
C ASN A 92 -9.26 -16.44 4.33
N GLY A 93 -10.60 -16.51 4.28
CA GLY A 93 -11.35 -16.63 3.04
C GLY A 93 -12.14 -15.38 2.71
N VAL A 94 -11.96 -14.84 1.51
CA VAL A 94 -12.85 -13.85 0.92
C VAL A 94 -13.72 -14.53 -0.09
N SER A 95 -15.03 -14.63 0.17
CA SER A 95 -15.94 -15.40 -0.68
C SER A 95 -17.21 -14.62 -1.03
N THR A 96 -17.75 -14.90 -2.21
CA THR A 96 -19.05 -14.38 -2.64
C THR A 96 -19.76 -15.38 -3.54
N VAL A 97 -21.09 -15.25 -3.64
CA VAL A 97 -21.89 -15.98 -4.60
C VAL A 97 -22.34 -15.03 -5.69
N LEU A 98 -22.03 -15.38 -6.93
CA LEU A 98 -22.50 -14.68 -8.12
C LEU A 98 -23.70 -15.40 -8.69
N ASP A 99 -24.82 -14.70 -8.80
CA ASP A 99 -26.06 -15.18 -9.42
C ASP A 99 -26.26 -14.54 -10.79
N VAL A 100 -26.44 -15.35 -11.83
CA VAL A 100 -26.65 -14.90 -13.22
C VAL A 100 -27.94 -15.50 -13.79
N HIS A 101 -28.80 -14.67 -14.36
CA HIS A 101 -29.99 -15.12 -15.10
C HIS A 101 -29.59 -15.77 -16.42
N THR A 102 -29.69 -17.08 -16.52
CA THR A 102 -29.24 -17.82 -17.72
C THR A 102 -29.92 -17.34 -18.99
N ARG A 103 -31.25 -17.18 -18.99
CA ARG A 103 -31.97 -16.70 -20.18
C ARG A 103 -31.52 -15.33 -20.66
N VAL A 104 -31.24 -14.43 -19.75
CA VAL A 104 -30.75 -13.08 -20.08
C VAL A 104 -29.32 -13.15 -20.60
N ALA A 105 -28.48 -13.94 -19.96
CA ALA A 105 -27.12 -14.16 -20.39
C ALA A 105 -27.05 -14.77 -21.79
N ASP A 106 -27.88 -15.79 -22.09
CA ASP A 106 -27.93 -16.47 -23.40
C ASP A 106 -28.40 -15.54 -24.50
N LEU A 107 -29.49 -14.78 -24.27
CA LEU A 107 -30.07 -13.89 -25.27
C LEU A 107 -29.17 -12.70 -25.65
N TYR A 108 -28.39 -12.21 -24.72
CA TYR A 108 -27.55 -11.01 -24.87
C TYR A 108 -26.05 -11.32 -24.76
N SER A 109 -25.64 -12.51 -25.18
CA SER A 109 -24.26 -12.98 -25.08
C SER A 109 -23.32 -12.45 -26.17
N SER A 110 -23.82 -11.73 -27.16
CA SER A 110 -23.00 -11.16 -28.24
C SER A 110 -22.93 -9.64 -28.13
N PRO A 111 -21.74 -9.02 -28.22
CA PRO A 111 -20.44 -9.59 -28.59
C PRO A 111 -19.65 -10.24 -27.44
N HIS A 112 -20.12 -10.14 -26.19
CA HIS A 112 -19.42 -10.64 -25.00
C HIS A 112 -20.23 -11.72 -24.30
N ASP A 113 -19.58 -12.81 -23.89
CA ASP A 113 -20.14 -13.83 -23.02
C ASP A 113 -20.48 -13.22 -21.66
N GLN A 114 -21.80 -13.11 -21.37
CA GLN A 114 -22.28 -12.43 -20.18
C GLN A 114 -21.84 -13.11 -18.87
N ILE A 115 -21.84 -14.46 -18.86
CA ILE A 115 -21.42 -15.21 -17.67
C ILE A 115 -19.95 -14.99 -17.41
N LYS A 116 -19.11 -15.08 -18.43
CA LYS A 116 -17.69 -14.88 -18.35
C LYS A 116 -17.33 -13.46 -17.90
N GLU A 117 -18.03 -12.46 -18.42
CA GLU A 117 -17.81 -11.05 -18.04
C GLU A 117 -18.23 -10.78 -16.59
N GLN A 118 -19.36 -11.33 -16.13
CA GLN A 118 -19.79 -11.20 -14.75
C GLN A 118 -18.81 -11.89 -13.78
N LEU A 119 -18.32 -13.07 -14.13
CA LEU A 119 -17.29 -13.77 -13.36
C LEU A 119 -16.01 -12.95 -13.31
N ARG A 120 -15.54 -12.40 -14.44
CA ARG A 120 -14.34 -11.55 -14.49
C ARG A 120 -14.46 -10.35 -13.58
N LEU A 121 -15.55 -9.60 -13.65
CA LEU A 121 -15.79 -8.42 -12.82
C LEU A 121 -15.85 -8.75 -11.33
N THR A 122 -16.50 -9.87 -10.98
CA THR A 122 -16.58 -10.33 -9.59
C THR A 122 -15.21 -10.76 -9.05
N ILE A 123 -14.41 -11.45 -9.87
CA ILE A 123 -13.02 -11.84 -9.51
C ILE A 123 -12.17 -10.59 -9.27
N GLU A 124 -12.28 -9.58 -10.13
CA GLU A 124 -11.55 -8.33 -9.92
C GLU A 124 -11.94 -7.64 -8.61
N THR A 125 -13.23 -7.63 -8.26
CA THR A 125 -13.71 -7.09 -6.98
C THR A 125 -13.15 -7.87 -5.77
N ILE A 126 -13.09 -9.21 -5.87
CA ILE A 126 -12.49 -10.04 -4.82
C ILE A 126 -11.00 -9.75 -4.65
N LYS A 127 -10.26 -9.57 -5.74
CA LYS A 127 -8.83 -9.21 -5.68
C LYS A 127 -8.59 -7.82 -5.09
N GLU A 128 -9.49 -6.85 -5.36
CA GLU A 128 -9.46 -5.54 -4.70
C GLU A 128 -9.67 -5.67 -3.18
N ARG A 129 -10.63 -6.52 -2.79
CA ARG A 129 -10.88 -6.82 -1.37
C ARG A 129 -9.69 -7.53 -0.73
N GLN A 130 -9.04 -8.46 -1.45
CA GLN A 130 -7.82 -9.13 -0.98
C GLN A 130 -6.76 -8.12 -0.54
N GLU A 131 -6.40 -7.16 -1.41
CA GLU A 131 -5.40 -6.16 -1.06
C GLU A 131 -5.81 -5.30 0.13
N SER A 132 -7.10 -4.94 0.21
CA SER A 132 -7.63 -4.23 1.36
C SER A 132 -7.51 -5.03 2.66
N GLU A 133 -7.80 -6.32 2.64
CA GLU A 133 -7.67 -7.21 3.80
C GLU A 133 -6.20 -7.38 4.22
N LEU A 134 -5.29 -7.57 3.27
CA LEU A 134 -3.86 -7.68 3.57
C LEU A 134 -3.30 -6.43 4.28
N ILE A 135 -3.88 -5.24 4.04
CA ILE A 135 -3.46 -4.00 4.68
C ILE A 135 -4.19 -3.79 6.01
N ASN A 136 -5.51 -3.93 6.02
CA ASN A 136 -6.38 -3.40 7.08
C ASN A 136 -6.99 -4.45 8.01
N ASN A 137 -6.87 -5.74 7.71
CA ASN A 137 -7.49 -6.77 8.54
C ASN A 137 -6.96 -6.71 9.98
N PRO A 138 -7.84 -6.74 11.01
CA PRO A 138 -7.42 -6.61 12.41
C PRO A 138 -6.64 -7.81 12.95
N GLU A 139 -6.70 -8.97 12.29
CA GLU A 139 -6.04 -10.21 12.76
C GLU A 139 -4.68 -10.42 12.09
N TYR A 140 -4.58 -10.20 10.77
CA TYR A 140 -3.38 -10.51 9.99
C TYR A 140 -2.92 -9.36 9.07
N GLY A 141 -3.65 -8.26 9.02
CA GLY A 141 -3.30 -7.12 8.16
C GLY A 141 -1.99 -6.46 8.56
N LEU A 142 -1.32 -5.82 7.60
CA LEU A 142 -0.06 -5.12 7.84
C LEU A 142 -0.16 -4.13 8.99
N LEU A 143 -1.23 -3.33 9.03
CA LEU A 143 -1.41 -2.31 10.07
C LEU A 143 -1.61 -2.88 11.47
N ALA A 144 -2.17 -4.08 11.58
CA ALA A 144 -2.36 -4.78 12.86
C ALA A 144 -1.10 -5.56 13.29
N SER A 145 -0.28 -5.99 12.35
CA SER A 145 0.90 -6.83 12.60
C SER A 145 2.15 -6.05 13.03
N VAL A 146 2.10 -4.72 13.03
CA VAL A 146 3.23 -3.86 13.44
C VAL A 146 3.33 -3.84 14.95
N THR A 147 4.52 -4.14 15.47
CA THR A 147 4.82 -3.99 16.91
C THR A 147 4.97 -2.52 17.29
N ASP A 148 4.74 -2.19 18.56
CA ASP A 148 4.82 -0.79 19.04
C ASP A 148 6.22 -0.19 18.82
N ASP A 149 7.27 -1.00 18.97
CA ASP A 149 8.66 -0.58 18.74
C ASP A 149 8.94 -0.20 17.26
N GLN A 150 8.13 -0.67 16.33
CA GLN A 150 8.25 -0.39 14.90
C GLN A 150 7.30 0.73 14.43
N ARG A 151 6.61 1.37 15.38
CA ARG A 151 5.77 2.54 15.11
C ARG A 151 6.50 3.83 15.43
N ILE A 152 6.42 4.78 14.53
CA ILE A 152 6.89 6.15 14.74
C ILE A 152 5.81 7.12 14.28
N SER A 153 5.76 8.29 14.90
CA SER A 153 4.84 9.37 14.46
C SER A 153 5.64 10.45 13.74
N THR A 154 4.98 11.17 12.83
CA THR A 154 5.60 12.30 12.13
C THR A 154 6.07 13.38 13.12
N LEU A 155 7.22 14.00 12.83
CA LEU A 155 7.78 15.06 13.66
C LEU A 155 6.97 16.37 13.57
N ASN A 156 6.43 16.69 12.38
CA ASN A 156 5.83 17.99 12.10
C ASN A 156 4.46 17.90 11.37
N GLY A 157 3.81 16.74 11.39
CA GLY A 157 2.53 16.50 10.71
C GLY A 157 2.68 16.02 9.26
N PRO A 158 3.18 16.81 8.28
CA PRO A 158 3.44 16.30 6.94
C PRO A 158 4.66 15.36 6.91
N PRO A 159 4.69 14.35 6.00
CA PRO A 159 5.79 13.41 5.93
C PRO A 159 7.05 14.09 5.41
N THR A 160 8.12 14.07 6.19
CA THR A 160 9.40 14.69 5.85
C THR A 160 10.45 13.66 5.42
N PRO A 161 11.54 14.09 4.77
CA PRO A 161 12.72 13.26 4.52
C PRO A 161 13.27 12.60 5.79
N ASP A 162 13.28 13.33 6.91
CA ASP A 162 13.79 12.83 8.19
C ASP A 162 12.91 11.70 8.73
N ASP A 163 11.58 11.81 8.61
CA ASP A 163 10.63 10.77 9.01
C ASP A 163 10.85 9.47 8.19
N LEU A 164 11.13 9.59 6.88
CA LEU A 164 11.42 8.43 6.06
C LEU A 164 12.80 7.83 6.35
N ASP A 165 13.79 8.65 6.70
CA ASP A 165 15.10 8.16 7.16
C ASP A 165 14.97 7.42 8.50
N ASP A 166 14.10 7.86 9.40
CA ASP A 166 13.80 7.15 10.66
C ASP A 166 13.08 5.81 10.41
N LEU A 167 12.16 5.73 9.43
CA LEU A 167 11.60 4.44 9.01
C LEU A 167 12.68 3.51 8.46
N LEU A 168 13.59 4.01 7.63
CA LEU A 168 14.70 3.22 7.08
C LEU A 168 15.60 2.68 8.19
N ARG A 169 15.81 3.44 9.26
CA ARG A 169 16.55 2.98 10.43
C ARG A 169 15.87 1.80 11.13
N LYS A 170 14.54 1.75 11.14
CA LYS A 170 13.77 0.63 11.74
C LYS A 170 13.86 -0.65 10.89
N VAL A 171 13.77 -0.54 9.58
CA VAL A 171 13.85 -1.67 8.64
C VAL A 171 15.18 -1.63 7.86
N TRP A 172 16.31 -1.58 8.59
CA TRP A 172 17.63 -1.29 7.98
C TRP A 172 18.24 -2.44 7.18
N LYS A 173 17.87 -3.69 7.48
CA LYS A 173 18.57 -4.87 6.94
C LYS A 173 18.39 -5.05 5.43
N GLU A 174 17.32 -4.80 4.81
CA GLU A 174 17.08 -4.86 3.36
C GLU A 174 15.66 -4.33 3.06
N PRO A 175 15.41 -3.04 3.21
CA PRO A 175 14.11 -2.47 2.92
C PRO A 175 13.74 -2.66 1.45
N GLY A 176 12.52 -3.13 1.19
CA GLY A 176 12.04 -3.39 -0.17
C GLY A 176 11.36 -2.17 -0.79
N PHE A 177 10.32 -1.66 -0.17
CA PHE A 177 9.55 -0.52 -0.65
C PHE A 177 8.73 0.14 0.45
N PHE A 178 8.45 1.43 0.26
CA PHE A 178 7.42 2.13 1.01
C PHE A 178 6.05 1.89 0.38
N LEU A 179 5.04 1.65 1.20
CA LEU A 179 3.66 1.58 0.78
C LEU A 179 2.89 2.75 1.41
N ALA A 180 2.29 3.61 0.60
CA ALA A 180 1.67 4.83 1.08
C ALA A 180 0.41 5.19 0.28
N HIS A 181 -0.52 5.93 0.91
CA HIS A 181 -1.64 6.51 0.19
C HIS A 181 -1.13 7.54 -0.85
N PRO A 182 -1.74 7.65 -2.04
CA PRO A 182 -1.31 8.61 -3.06
C PRO A 182 -1.20 10.05 -2.53
N ASP A 183 -2.08 10.47 -1.63
CA ASP A 183 -2.05 11.80 -1.02
C ASP A 183 -0.82 11.98 -0.10
N ALA A 184 -0.39 10.93 0.60
CA ALA A 184 0.83 10.96 1.41
C ALA A 184 2.09 11.09 0.52
N ILE A 185 2.11 10.38 -0.62
CA ILE A 185 3.21 10.50 -1.60
C ILE A 185 3.27 11.92 -2.15
N ALA A 186 2.12 12.52 -2.46
CA ALA A 186 2.04 13.90 -2.92
C ALA A 186 2.49 14.89 -1.82
N ALA A 187 2.10 14.65 -0.56
CA ALA A 187 2.54 15.47 0.58
C ALA A 187 4.06 15.39 0.78
N PHE A 188 4.63 14.19 0.71
CA PHE A 188 6.08 13.99 0.76
C PHE A 188 6.81 14.72 -0.38
N GLY A 189 6.32 14.62 -1.61
CA GLY A 189 6.89 15.34 -2.76
C GLY A 189 6.88 16.87 -2.57
N ARG A 190 5.77 17.40 -2.02
CA ARG A 190 5.68 18.84 -1.67
C ARG A 190 6.71 19.24 -0.62
N GLU A 191 6.87 18.43 0.43
CA GLU A 191 7.83 18.71 1.50
C GLU A 191 9.27 18.63 1.02
N CYS A 192 9.62 17.64 0.20
CA CYS A 192 10.92 17.57 -0.47
C CYS A 192 11.20 18.81 -1.33
N THR A 193 10.22 19.29 -2.09
CA THR A 193 10.33 20.49 -2.92
C THR A 193 10.57 21.75 -2.06
N ARG A 194 9.89 21.89 -0.92
CA ARG A 194 10.08 22.99 0.03
C ARG A 194 11.50 23.03 0.59
N ARG A 195 12.08 21.87 0.84
CA ARG A 195 13.45 21.73 1.36
C ARG A 195 14.52 21.80 0.27
N GLY A 196 14.13 21.91 -1.00
CA GLY A 196 15.06 21.96 -2.13
C GLY A 196 15.75 20.64 -2.43
N VAL A 197 15.19 19.51 -1.99
CA VAL A 197 15.71 18.16 -2.21
C VAL A 197 14.67 17.35 -3.01
N PRO A 198 14.58 17.53 -4.34
CA PRO A 198 13.63 16.79 -5.15
C PRO A 198 13.95 15.28 -5.10
N PRO A 199 12.97 14.41 -4.80
CA PRO A 199 13.21 12.99 -4.74
C PRO A 199 13.46 12.43 -6.15
N PRO A 200 14.42 11.51 -6.33
CA PRO A 200 14.63 10.84 -7.59
C PRO A 200 13.45 9.92 -7.92
N THR A 201 13.33 9.55 -9.20
CA THR A 201 12.30 8.62 -9.67
C THR A 201 12.95 7.38 -10.27
N VAL A 202 12.24 6.25 -10.18
CA VAL A 202 12.62 4.99 -10.80
C VAL A 202 11.46 4.47 -11.65
N SER A 203 11.78 3.83 -12.78
CA SER A 203 10.80 3.15 -13.61
C SER A 203 10.75 1.68 -13.22
N LEU A 204 9.62 1.23 -12.68
CA LEU A 204 9.36 -0.16 -12.31
C LEU A 204 8.01 -0.58 -12.91
N PHE A 205 7.94 -1.78 -13.48
CA PHE A 205 6.71 -2.34 -14.05
C PHE A 205 6.00 -1.42 -15.05
N GLY A 206 6.76 -0.60 -15.79
CA GLY A 206 6.21 0.37 -16.74
C GLY A 206 5.63 1.65 -16.14
N SER A 207 5.74 1.84 -14.83
CA SER A 207 5.29 3.02 -14.11
C SER A 207 6.45 3.76 -13.46
N GLN A 208 6.31 5.09 -13.29
CA GLN A 208 7.29 5.92 -12.61
C GLN A 208 6.93 6.06 -11.13
N PHE A 209 7.88 5.75 -10.26
CA PHE A 209 7.72 5.89 -8.80
C PHE A 209 8.74 6.87 -8.24
N ILE A 210 8.31 7.70 -7.30
CA ILE A 210 9.21 8.49 -6.48
C ILE A 210 10.00 7.53 -5.58
N THR A 211 11.29 7.80 -5.38
CA THR A 211 12.13 7.00 -4.48
C THR A 211 12.72 7.89 -3.38
N TRP A 212 12.94 7.28 -2.22
CA TRP A 212 13.73 7.88 -1.16
C TRP A 212 14.88 6.94 -0.81
N ARG A 213 16.12 7.45 -0.84
CA ARG A 213 17.36 6.66 -0.65
C ARG A 213 17.42 5.41 -1.54
N GLY A 214 16.85 5.46 -2.74
CA GLY A 214 16.78 4.33 -3.67
C GLY A 214 15.62 3.36 -3.45
N ILE A 215 14.83 3.53 -2.39
CA ILE A 215 13.66 2.71 -2.08
C ILE A 215 12.40 3.35 -2.68
N PRO A 216 11.62 2.64 -3.51
CA PRO A 216 10.44 3.20 -4.16
C PRO A 216 9.27 3.41 -3.19
N LEU A 217 8.52 4.51 -3.40
CA LEU A 217 7.25 4.78 -2.75
C LEU A 217 6.12 4.26 -3.66
N ILE A 218 5.48 3.20 -3.22
CA ILE A 218 4.43 2.50 -3.98
C ILE A 218 3.05 2.99 -3.52
N PRO A 219 2.19 3.45 -4.44
CA PRO A 219 0.87 3.95 -4.09
C PRO A 219 -0.11 2.80 -3.81
N SER A 220 -0.87 2.90 -2.73
CA SER A 220 -2.04 2.07 -2.47
C SER A 220 -3.17 2.91 -1.86
N ASN A 221 -4.31 2.93 -2.51
CA ASN A 221 -5.51 3.62 -2.01
C ASN A 221 -6.26 2.81 -0.94
N LYS A 222 -5.73 1.66 -0.53
CA LYS A 222 -6.32 0.82 0.53
C LYS A 222 -5.88 1.26 1.93
N ILE A 223 -4.82 2.08 2.03
CA ILE A 223 -4.43 2.66 3.31
C ILE A 223 -5.46 3.74 3.67
N PRO A 224 -6.07 3.69 4.86
CA PRO A 224 -7.12 4.64 5.23
C PRO A 224 -6.57 6.07 5.38
N VAL A 225 -7.41 7.04 5.04
CA VAL A 225 -7.20 8.45 5.33
C VAL A 225 -8.34 8.90 6.24
N GLU A 226 -8.03 9.21 7.48
CA GLU A 226 -8.99 9.61 8.52
C GLU A 226 -8.62 11.01 9.02
N ASP A 227 -9.56 11.93 9.01
CA ASP A 227 -9.37 13.33 9.43
C ASP A 227 -8.15 14.04 8.79
N GLY A 228 -7.83 13.69 7.52
CA GLY A 228 -6.69 14.24 6.82
C GLY A 228 -5.34 13.64 7.23
N LYS A 229 -5.35 12.58 8.02
CA LYS A 229 -4.18 11.81 8.42
C LYS A 229 -4.20 10.41 7.80
N THR A 230 -3.03 9.90 7.51
CA THR A 230 -2.83 8.55 6.97
C THR A 230 -1.54 7.94 7.51
N LYS A 231 -1.12 6.83 6.94
CA LYS A 231 0.07 6.09 7.37
C LYS A 231 0.98 5.79 6.18
N ILE A 232 2.27 5.67 6.44
CA ILE A 232 3.26 5.18 5.47
C ILE A 232 3.90 3.93 6.09
N LEU A 233 3.90 2.83 5.33
CA LEU A 233 4.51 1.58 5.75
C LEU A 233 5.84 1.40 5.01
N LEU A 234 6.85 0.85 5.68
CA LEU A 234 8.08 0.37 5.06
C LEU A 234 8.17 -1.13 5.27
N LEU A 235 8.36 -1.87 4.16
CA LEU A 235 8.31 -3.32 4.13
C LEU A 235 9.62 -3.92 3.63
N ARG A 236 10.09 -4.95 4.31
CA ARG A 236 11.02 -5.94 3.80
C ARG A 236 10.24 -7.18 3.36
N VAL A 237 10.42 -7.64 2.13
CA VAL A 237 9.63 -8.74 1.57
C VAL A 237 10.50 -9.94 1.22
N GLY A 238 9.90 -11.12 1.31
CA GLY A 238 10.50 -12.39 0.91
C GLY A 238 11.00 -13.24 2.07
N GLU A 239 10.82 -14.55 1.93
CA GLU A 239 11.16 -15.55 2.94
C GLU A 239 12.67 -15.58 3.25
N LYS A 240 13.51 -15.58 2.23
CA LYS A 240 14.98 -15.60 2.37
C LYS A 240 15.53 -14.39 3.14
N ARG A 241 14.82 -13.28 3.09
CA ARG A 241 15.16 -12.04 3.79
C ARG A 241 14.49 -11.94 5.16
N GLN A 242 13.80 -13.01 5.58
CA GLN A 242 13.00 -13.00 6.81
C GLN A 242 12.01 -11.81 6.85
N GLY A 243 11.47 -11.48 5.68
CA GLY A 243 10.57 -10.36 5.48
C GLY A 243 9.10 -10.76 5.57
N ILE A 244 8.26 -10.00 4.89
CA ILE A 244 6.84 -10.24 4.81
C ILE A 244 6.57 -11.15 3.61
N VAL A 245 5.68 -12.13 3.79
CA VAL A 245 5.26 -13.08 2.75
C VAL A 245 3.75 -13.18 2.71
N GLY A 246 3.22 -13.35 1.49
CA GLY A 246 1.82 -13.69 1.28
C GLY A 246 1.63 -15.21 1.36
N LEU A 247 0.54 -15.64 1.93
CA LEU A 247 0.18 -17.05 2.07
C LEU A 247 -1.08 -17.35 1.25
N PHE A 248 -1.12 -18.50 0.58
CA PHE A 248 -2.30 -18.94 -0.16
C PHE A 248 -2.53 -20.45 -0.05
N GLN A 249 -3.79 -20.89 -0.21
CA GLN A 249 -4.14 -22.30 -0.25
C GLN A 249 -4.03 -22.82 -1.69
N PRO A 250 -3.16 -23.78 -1.99
CA PRO A 250 -3.10 -24.44 -3.28
C PRO A 250 -4.12 -25.58 -3.41
N GLY A 251 -4.36 -26.05 -4.63
CA GLY A 251 -5.10 -27.28 -4.91
C GLY A 251 -6.62 -27.20 -4.66
N LEU A 252 -7.20 -26.00 -4.77
CA LEU A 252 -8.63 -25.79 -4.61
C LEU A 252 -9.42 -26.38 -5.78
N ALA A 253 -10.60 -26.95 -5.48
CA ALA A 253 -11.53 -27.40 -6.51
C ALA A 253 -12.00 -26.19 -7.34
N GLY A 254 -11.83 -26.25 -8.69
CA GLY A 254 -12.16 -25.14 -9.58
C GLY A 254 -11.17 -23.97 -9.49
N GLU A 255 -9.92 -24.22 -9.15
CA GLU A 255 -8.88 -23.21 -9.05
C GLU A 255 -8.64 -22.53 -10.42
N GLN A 256 -8.69 -21.20 -10.43
CA GLN A 256 -8.45 -20.34 -11.60
C GLN A 256 -7.09 -19.64 -11.53
N SER A 257 -6.65 -19.34 -10.34
CA SER A 257 -5.33 -18.78 -10.02
C SER A 257 -4.96 -19.17 -8.59
N PRO A 258 -3.69 -19.10 -8.18
CA PRO A 258 -3.26 -19.49 -6.84
C PRO A 258 -4.17 -18.94 -5.73
N GLY A 259 -4.80 -19.83 -4.97
CA GLY A 259 -5.71 -19.48 -3.88
C GLY A 259 -7.12 -19.04 -4.30
N LEU A 260 -7.40 -18.85 -5.60
CA LEU A 260 -8.71 -18.44 -6.12
C LEU A 260 -9.46 -19.61 -6.76
N SER A 261 -10.65 -19.90 -6.27
CA SER A 261 -11.53 -20.96 -6.74
C SER A 261 -12.85 -20.39 -7.26
N VAL A 262 -13.32 -20.92 -8.39
CA VAL A 262 -14.64 -20.64 -8.95
C VAL A 262 -15.39 -21.96 -9.12
N ARG A 263 -16.47 -22.14 -8.38
CA ARG A 263 -17.28 -23.38 -8.40
C ARG A 263 -18.69 -23.10 -8.79
N PHE A 264 -19.19 -23.85 -9.78
CA PHE A 264 -20.59 -23.82 -10.15
C PHE A 264 -21.43 -24.54 -9.08
N MET A 265 -22.45 -23.87 -8.55
CA MET A 265 -23.34 -24.41 -7.48
C MET A 265 -24.60 -25.01 -8.01
N GLY A 266 -24.98 -24.70 -9.23
CA GLY A 266 -26.21 -25.21 -9.84
C GLY A 266 -27.09 -24.11 -10.46
N ILE A 267 -28.22 -24.54 -11.04
CA ILE A 267 -29.23 -23.65 -11.59
C ILE A 267 -30.54 -23.89 -10.80
N ASN A 268 -31.11 -22.82 -10.27
CA ASN A 268 -32.34 -22.88 -9.53
C ASN A 268 -33.58 -22.91 -10.44
N ARG A 269 -34.78 -23.06 -9.82
CA ARG A 269 -36.09 -23.15 -10.55
C ARG A 269 -36.42 -21.86 -11.32
N ASN A 270 -35.77 -20.75 -11.02
CA ASN A 270 -35.96 -19.47 -11.70
C ASN A 270 -34.96 -19.26 -12.85
N ALA A 271 -34.24 -20.30 -13.26
CA ALA A 271 -33.20 -20.27 -14.28
C ALA A 271 -32.06 -19.28 -13.89
N ILE A 272 -31.65 -19.25 -12.64
CA ILE A 272 -30.52 -18.52 -12.13
C ILE A 272 -29.39 -19.51 -11.90
N ALA A 273 -28.24 -19.27 -12.54
CA ALA A 273 -26.99 -19.98 -12.31
C ALA A 273 -26.21 -19.31 -11.19
N SER A 274 -25.83 -20.09 -10.17
CA SER A 274 -25.05 -19.60 -9.03
C SER A 274 -23.64 -20.13 -9.07
N TYR A 275 -22.66 -19.24 -8.84
CA TYR A 275 -21.22 -19.54 -8.80
C TYR A 275 -20.66 -19.08 -7.47
N LEU A 276 -20.02 -20.00 -6.73
CA LEU A 276 -19.25 -19.66 -5.54
C LEU A 276 -17.82 -19.27 -5.97
N ILE A 277 -17.43 -18.05 -5.64
CA ILE A 277 -16.09 -17.54 -5.88
C ILE A 277 -15.43 -17.34 -4.52
N SER A 278 -14.29 -17.99 -4.28
CA SER A 278 -13.60 -17.97 -3.00
C SER A 278 -12.11 -17.75 -3.23
N LEU A 279 -11.52 -16.88 -2.41
CA LEU A 279 -10.08 -16.60 -2.39
C LEU A 279 -9.58 -16.85 -0.96
N TYR A 280 -8.58 -17.73 -0.81
CA TYR A 280 -7.98 -18.04 0.49
C TYR A 280 -6.56 -17.46 0.53
N CYS A 281 -6.35 -16.50 1.40
CA CYS A 281 -5.08 -15.83 1.57
C CYS A 281 -4.88 -15.33 3.00
N SER A 282 -3.65 -15.06 3.34
CA SER A 282 -3.24 -14.38 4.56
C SER A 282 -1.88 -13.73 4.35
N LEU A 283 -1.32 -13.16 5.41
CA LEU A 283 -0.01 -12.53 5.41
C LEU A 283 0.76 -12.99 6.65
N ALA A 284 2.05 -13.24 6.50
CA ALA A 284 2.93 -13.52 7.61
C ALA A 284 4.10 -12.54 7.66
N VAL A 285 4.34 -11.97 8.83
CA VAL A 285 5.52 -11.16 9.15
C VAL A 285 6.50 -12.06 9.87
N LEU A 286 7.60 -12.43 9.18
CA LEU A 286 8.53 -13.44 9.68
C LEU A 286 9.39 -12.92 10.85
N THR A 287 9.76 -11.63 10.80
CA THR A 287 10.46 -10.96 11.89
C THR A 287 9.87 -9.58 12.14
N ASP A 288 9.89 -9.14 13.38
CA ASP A 288 9.23 -7.89 13.78
C ASP A 288 9.89 -6.66 13.12
N ASP A 289 11.20 -6.70 12.83
CA ASP A 289 11.94 -5.66 12.11
C ASP A 289 11.73 -5.63 10.59
N ALA A 290 10.84 -6.48 10.05
CA ALA A 290 10.51 -6.49 8.63
C ALA A 290 9.46 -5.45 8.22
N LEU A 291 8.78 -4.85 9.19
CA LEU A 291 7.69 -3.93 8.99
C LEU A 291 7.80 -2.75 9.94
N ALA A 292 7.72 -1.53 9.42
CA ALA A 292 7.62 -0.33 10.24
C ALA A 292 6.54 0.60 9.67
N VAL A 293 5.94 1.40 10.53
CA VAL A 293 4.86 2.32 10.19
C VAL A 293 5.16 3.72 10.70
N LEU A 294 4.97 4.70 9.83
CA LEU A 294 4.88 6.10 10.17
C LEU A 294 3.40 6.45 10.35
N ASP A 295 3.00 6.72 11.57
CA ASP A 295 1.65 7.15 11.94
C ASP A 295 1.49 8.67 11.84
N ASP A 296 0.25 9.16 11.89
CA ASP A 296 -0.13 10.59 11.92
C ASP A 296 0.33 11.43 10.73
N VAL A 297 0.49 10.84 9.55
CA VAL A 297 0.94 11.51 8.33
C VAL A 297 -0.14 12.47 7.82
N GLU A 298 0.05 13.77 7.96
CA GLU A 298 -0.88 14.79 7.47
C GLU A 298 -0.74 15.00 5.96
N VAL A 299 -1.85 14.84 5.23
CA VAL A 299 -1.88 14.96 3.76
C VAL A 299 -2.35 16.32 3.27
N ASN A 300 -3.10 17.06 4.09
CA ASN A 300 -3.74 18.34 3.74
C ASN A 300 -2.90 19.58 4.08
N HIS A 301 -1.62 19.39 4.37
CA HIS A 301 -0.74 20.51 4.69
C HIS A 301 -0.34 21.27 3.41
N PHE A 302 -1.21 22.19 2.99
CA PHE A 302 -0.91 23.15 1.94
C PHE A 302 -0.32 24.41 2.57
N LEU A 303 0.75 24.98 1.97
CA LEU A 303 1.13 26.35 2.31
C LEU A 303 -0.10 27.23 2.02
N HIS A 304 -0.70 27.77 3.06
CA HIS A 304 -1.51 28.97 2.86
C HIS A 304 -0.58 29.95 2.15
N SER A 305 -0.99 30.39 0.96
CA SER A 305 -0.30 31.48 0.27
C SER A 305 0.01 32.52 1.33
N VAL A 306 1.29 32.72 1.61
CA VAL A 306 1.74 33.87 2.38
C VAL A 306 1.13 35.02 1.61
N VAL A 307 0.09 35.62 2.19
CA VAL A 307 -0.41 36.91 1.70
C VAL A 307 0.83 37.79 1.80
N VAL A 308 1.52 37.94 0.68
CA VAL A 308 2.56 38.96 0.54
C VAL A 308 1.81 40.23 0.86
N ARG A 309 1.91 40.70 2.11
CA ARG A 309 1.40 42.02 2.46
C ARG A 309 2.05 42.91 1.44
N PRO A 310 1.29 43.65 0.63
CA PRO A 310 1.88 44.57 -0.32
C PRO A 310 2.86 45.40 0.50
N ILE A 311 4.13 45.35 0.14
CA ILE A 311 5.16 46.26 0.70
C ILE A 311 4.51 47.62 0.59
N SER A 312 4.29 48.26 1.73
CA SER A 312 3.64 49.59 1.80
C SER A 312 4.37 50.46 0.77
N PRO A 313 3.63 51.15 -0.12
CA PRO A 313 4.29 51.89 -1.20
C PRO A 313 5.37 52.79 -0.58
N PHE A 314 6.55 52.69 -1.09
CA PHE A 314 7.73 53.45 -0.69
C PHE A 314 7.24 54.85 -0.30
N ARG A 315 7.45 55.24 0.96
CA ARG A 315 7.27 56.63 1.41
C ARG A 315 8.00 57.45 0.38
N LYS A 316 7.28 58.33 -0.37
CA LYS A 316 7.86 59.24 -1.31
C LYS A 316 8.96 59.99 -0.56
N VAL A 317 10.21 59.59 -0.76
CA VAL A 317 11.36 60.34 -0.31
C VAL A 317 11.35 61.62 -1.15
N SER A 318 11.07 62.72 -0.49
CA SER A 318 11.00 64.01 -1.15
C SER A 318 12.31 64.27 -1.85
N ILE A 319 12.26 64.59 -3.14
CA ILE A 319 13.40 64.91 -4.02
C ILE A 319 14.32 66.00 -3.40
N ARG A 320 13.85 66.75 -2.39
CA ARG A 320 14.67 67.74 -1.66
C ARG A 320 15.82 67.15 -0.85
N ASN A 321 15.79 65.88 -0.46
CA ASN A 321 16.86 65.27 0.33
C ASN A 321 17.97 64.64 -0.54
N ILE A 322 17.76 64.45 -1.83
CA ILE A 322 18.80 63.93 -2.76
C ILE A 322 19.76 65.01 -3.22
N LEU A 323 19.30 66.26 -3.32
CA LEU A 323 20.14 67.37 -3.70
C LEU A 323 21.14 67.81 -2.61
N SER A 324 20.86 67.55 -1.33
CA SER A 324 21.82 67.87 -0.25
C SER A 324 22.98 66.87 -0.16
N ILE A 325 22.78 65.63 -0.62
CA ILE A 325 23.83 64.61 -0.64
C ILE A 325 24.79 64.81 -1.81
N PHE A 326 24.32 65.35 -2.94
CA PHE A 326 25.17 65.72 -4.08
C PHE A 326 26.01 66.95 -3.83
N GLN A 327 25.59 67.91 -2.97
CA GLN A 327 26.41 69.08 -2.62
C GLN A 327 27.52 68.77 -1.62
N ILE A 328 27.31 67.72 -0.79
CA ILE A 328 28.36 67.27 0.15
C ILE A 328 29.49 66.51 -0.58
N CYS A 329 29.15 65.76 -1.66
CA CYS A 329 30.14 65.03 -2.44
C CYS A 329 31.01 65.93 -3.36
N GLN A 330 30.52 67.10 -3.76
CA GLN A 330 31.33 68.07 -4.56
C GLN A 330 32.31 68.96 -3.75
N THR A 331 32.04 69.09 -2.45
CA THR A 331 32.96 69.85 -1.56
C THR A 331 34.11 69.00 -1.05
N THR A 332 34.07 67.70 -1.10
CA THR A 332 35.17 66.80 -0.74
C THR A 332 36.13 66.51 -1.91
N LEU A 333 35.71 66.72 -3.17
CA LEU A 333 36.54 66.47 -4.34
C LEU A 333 37.40 67.71 -4.73
N ASN A 334 37.15 68.90 -4.17
CA ASN A 334 37.95 70.12 -4.42
C ASN A 334 38.91 70.50 -3.29
N ALA A 335 39.18 69.61 -2.35
CA ALA A 335 40.15 69.82 -1.27
C ALA A 335 41.43 68.95 -1.40
N GLU A 336 41.53 68.19 -2.49
CA GLU A 336 42.77 67.44 -2.85
C GLU A 336 43.16 67.70 -4.31
N LEU A 337 43.40 68.93 -4.66
CA LEU A 337 44.21 69.34 -5.79
C LEU A 337 45.03 70.61 -5.39
#